data_da1534fbc7c3801726fb04368f6f69d2
#
_entry.id   da1534fbc7c3801726fb04368f6f69d2
#
_cell.length_a   1.000
_cell.length_b   1.000
_cell.length_c   1.000
_cell.angle_alpha   90.00
_cell.angle_beta   90.00
_cell.angle_gamma   90.00
#
_symmetry.space_group_name_H-M   'P 1'
#
loop_
_entity.id
_entity.type
_entity.pdbx_description
1 polymer ?
#
loop_
_entity_poly.entity_id
_entity_poly.type
_entity_poly.pdbx_seq_one_letter_code
_entity_poly.pdbx_strand_id
1 'polypeptide(L)'
;MKRLLVILILTFNFQTLAKADDIRDFEIEGMSIGDSLLDYFSKDEIEKNIDENIHKDLDGKFKLTGFYGKSSEYDGLQLAFKANDKKYIIYGINGGIFYSDMQKCEKKLKSISNELSNLFKNAEKSFDVKQIHPADKTGKSYAISDVFFLKTGSASVRCTNWSNEISLKYGWSDNLRVGIKAKEYNDWLP
;
A
#
# COMPACT_ATOMS: atom_id res chain seq x y z
N MET A 1 -7.65 -59.43 -23.21
CA MET A 1 -7.46 -57.97 -23.35
C MET A 1 -8.21 -57.25 -22.20
N LYS A 2 -7.50 -56.84 -21.16
CA LYS A 2 -8.07 -56.12 -20.00
C LYS A 2 -8.09 -54.63 -20.29
N ARG A 3 -9.29 -54.03 -20.42
CA ARG A 3 -9.42 -52.57 -20.58
C ARG A 3 -9.18 -51.92 -19.23
N LEU A 4 -8.12 -51.15 -19.13
CA LEU A 4 -7.80 -50.30 -17.95
C LEU A 4 -8.69 -49.06 -18.03
N LEU A 5 -9.65 -48.95 -17.10
CA LEU A 5 -10.51 -47.78 -16.95
C LEU A 5 -9.75 -46.74 -16.14
N VAL A 6 -9.19 -45.70 -16.82
CA VAL A 6 -8.58 -44.57 -16.15
C VAL A 6 -9.68 -43.65 -15.65
N ILE A 7 -9.93 -43.69 -14.37
CA ILE A 7 -10.82 -42.72 -13.68
C ILE A 7 -10.05 -41.43 -13.51
N LEU A 8 -10.35 -40.43 -14.34
CA LEU A 8 -9.85 -39.07 -14.20
C LEU A 8 -10.59 -38.41 -13.05
N ILE A 9 -10.00 -38.40 -11.87
CA ILE A 9 -10.53 -37.62 -10.73
C ILE A 9 -10.23 -36.15 -11.00
N LEU A 10 -11.23 -35.44 -11.52
CA LEU A 10 -11.28 -33.97 -11.54
C LEU A 10 -11.38 -33.47 -10.09
N THR A 11 -10.26 -33.18 -9.47
CA THR A 11 -10.23 -32.41 -8.25
C THR A 11 -10.67 -30.98 -8.59
N PHE A 12 -11.94 -30.69 -8.42
CA PHE A 12 -12.42 -29.33 -8.34
C PHE A 12 -11.75 -28.69 -7.10
N ASN A 13 -10.67 -27.98 -7.33
CA ASN A 13 -10.18 -27.02 -6.35
C ASN A 13 -11.27 -25.93 -6.23
N PHE A 14 -12.17 -26.11 -5.27
CA PHE A 14 -12.94 -24.99 -4.75
C PHE A 14 -11.90 -24.03 -4.11
N GLN A 15 -11.39 -23.10 -4.89
CA GLN A 15 -10.79 -21.90 -4.34
C GLN A 15 -11.94 -21.18 -3.64
N THR A 16 -12.12 -21.46 -2.35
CA THR A 16 -12.88 -20.56 -1.49
C THR A 16 -12.20 -19.21 -1.65
N LEU A 17 -12.91 -18.22 -2.20
CA LEU A 17 -12.49 -16.84 -2.15
C LEU A 17 -12.20 -16.56 -0.69
N ALA A 18 -10.93 -16.56 -0.31
CA ALA A 18 -10.51 -16.28 1.04
C ALA A 18 -11.00 -14.88 1.36
N LYS A 19 -11.90 -14.79 2.33
CA LYS A 19 -12.41 -13.53 2.84
C LYS A 19 -11.33 -12.98 3.72
N ALA A 20 -10.63 -11.96 3.26
CA ALA A 20 -9.63 -11.29 4.07
C ALA A 20 -10.34 -10.46 5.14
N ASP A 21 -10.37 -10.93 6.36
CA ASP A 21 -10.86 -10.20 7.54
C ASP A 21 -9.69 -9.57 8.33
N ASP A 22 -8.45 -9.90 7.95
CA ASP A 22 -7.21 -9.40 8.56
C ASP A 22 -6.36 -8.70 7.50
N ILE A 23 -5.76 -7.57 7.85
CA ILE A 23 -4.89 -6.82 6.91
C ILE A 23 -3.65 -7.62 6.52
N ARG A 24 -3.24 -8.60 7.32
CA ARG A 24 -2.10 -9.49 7.07
C ARG A 24 -2.35 -10.51 5.96
N ASP A 25 -3.62 -10.70 5.58
CA ASP A 25 -4.00 -11.59 4.46
C ASP A 25 -3.84 -10.90 3.10
N PHE A 26 -3.48 -9.61 3.10
CA PHE A 26 -3.28 -8.84 1.88
C PHE A 26 -1.79 -8.61 1.62
N GLU A 27 -1.39 -8.79 0.37
CA GLU A 27 -0.01 -8.65 -0.08
C GLU A 27 0.15 -7.52 -1.09
N ILE A 28 1.26 -6.82 -1.00
CA ILE A 28 1.75 -5.90 -2.03
C ILE A 28 3.14 -6.39 -2.44
N GLU A 29 3.34 -6.79 -3.69
CA GLU A 29 4.59 -7.39 -4.21
C GLU A 29 5.06 -8.61 -3.39
N GLY A 30 4.11 -9.44 -2.93
CA GLY A 30 4.39 -10.62 -2.12
C GLY A 30 4.80 -10.33 -0.67
N MET A 31 4.70 -9.07 -0.23
CA MET A 31 5.00 -8.65 1.14
C MET A 31 3.70 -8.40 1.91
N SER A 32 3.64 -8.87 3.15
CA SER A 32 2.51 -8.69 4.08
C SER A 32 2.90 -7.91 5.33
N ILE A 33 1.88 -7.36 6.00
CA ILE A 33 2.07 -6.82 7.35
C ILE A 33 2.50 -7.94 8.30
N GLY A 34 3.60 -7.74 9.00
CA GLY A 34 4.18 -8.72 9.92
C GLY A 34 5.38 -9.49 9.38
N ASP A 35 5.63 -9.45 8.06
CA ASP A 35 6.85 -10.01 7.47
C ASP A 35 8.07 -9.21 7.91
N SER A 36 9.25 -9.79 7.75
CA SER A 36 10.52 -9.09 7.90
C SER A 36 10.96 -8.48 6.58
N LEU A 37 11.35 -7.20 6.57
CA LEU A 37 11.99 -6.59 5.39
C LEU A 37 13.26 -7.32 4.98
N LEU A 38 13.93 -8.03 5.91
CA LEU A 38 15.15 -8.80 5.64
C LEU A 38 14.91 -10.02 4.75
N ASP A 39 13.65 -10.46 4.59
CA ASP A 39 13.29 -11.54 3.69
C ASP A 39 13.29 -11.08 2.21
N TYR A 40 13.26 -9.77 1.97
CA TYR A 40 13.14 -9.15 0.65
C TYR A 40 14.33 -8.26 0.27
N PHE A 41 14.95 -7.61 1.27
CA PHE A 41 16.03 -6.63 1.07
C PHE A 41 17.17 -6.87 2.05
N SER A 42 18.39 -6.58 1.64
CA SER A 42 19.52 -6.59 2.57
C SER A 42 19.40 -5.47 3.61
N LYS A 43 19.99 -5.67 4.78
CA LYS A 43 20.01 -4.67 5.84
C LYS A 43 20.60 -3.34 5.35
N ASP A 44 21.67 -3.38 4.58
CA ASP A 44 22.33 -2.18 4.06
C ASP A 44 21.41 -1.40 3.08
N GLU A 45 20.62 -2.11 2.25
CA GLU A 45 19.63 -1.48 1.39
C GLU A 45 18.51 -0.82 2.20
N ILE A 46 18.01 -1.49 3.24
CA ILE A 46 16.95 -0.93 4.11
C ILE A 46 17.46 0.36 4.77
N GLU A 47 18.64 0.30 5.41
CA GLU A 47 19.20 1.43 6.18
C GLU A 47 19.58 2.61 5.28
N LYS A 48 20.16 2.35 4.11
CA LYS A 48 20.56 3.38 3.13
C LYS A 48 19.36 4.16 2.57
N ASN A 49 18.20 3.51 2.48
CA ASN A 49 17.00 4.08 1.87
C ASN A 49 16.00 4.62 2.91
N ILE A 50 16.39 4.76 4.18
CA ILE A 50 15.54 5.40 5.20
C ILE A 50 15.37 6.87 4.84
N ASP A 51 14.12 7.34 4.82
CA ASP A 51 13.78 8.75 4.65
C ASP A 51 13.57 9.41 6.01
N GLU A 52 14.58 10.11 6.48
CA GLU A 52 14.56 10.81 7.77
C GLU A 52 13.67 12.07 7.77
N ASN A 53 13.16 12.50 6.60
CA ASN A 53 12.32 13.69 6.50
C ASN A 53 10.83 13.36 6.63
N ILE A 54 10.44 12.12 6.38
CA ILE A 54 9.04 11.70 6.49
C ILE A 54 8.72 11.52 7.97
N HIS A 55 7.65 12.20 8.41
CA HIS A 55 7.18 12.15 9.81
C HIS A 55 8.20 12.63 10.85
N LYS A 56 9.15 13.49 10.46
CA LYS A 56 10.18 14.03 11.36
C LYS A 56 9.63 14.75 12.58
N ASP A 57 8.40 15.25 12.50
CA ASP A 57 7.72 15.98 13.58
C ASP A 57 6.98 15.04 14.55
N LEU A 58 7.02 13.73 14.32
CA LEU A 58 6.47 12.70 15.21
C LEU A 58 7.56 12.14 16.15
N ASP A 59 7.15 11.30 17.09
CA ASP A 59 8.00 10.75 18.17
C ASP A 59 9.10 9.78 17.72
N GLY A 60 9.23 9.55 16.41
CA GLY A 60 10.24 8.64 15.85
C GLY A 60 9.99 7.15 16.10
N LYS A 61 8.79 6.76 16.51
CA LYS A 61 8.42 5.36 16.78
C LYS A 61 8.58 4.47 15.54
N PHE A 62 8.23 5.01 14.37
CA PHE A 62 8.36 4.31 13.09
C PHE A 62 9.34 5.03 12.17
N LYS A 63 10.03 4.25 11.34
CA LYS A 63 10.85 4.71 10.22
C LYS A 63 10.26 4.22 8.91
N LEU A 64 10.53 4.96 7.84
CA LEU A 64 10.14 4.58 6.49
C LEU A 64 11.39 4.39 5.64
N THR A 65 11.36 3.35 4.82
CA THR A 65 12.38 3.11 3.78
C THR A 65 11.71 3.03 2.43
N GLY A 66 12.37 3.53 1.38
CA GLY A 66 11.81 3.63 0.04
C GLY A 66 12.67 2.95 -1.02
N PHE A 67 12.04 2.24 -1.96
CA PHE A 67 12.71 1.53 -3.04
C PHE A 67 12.07 1.92 -4.37
N TYR A 68 12.90 2.33 -5.34
CA TYR A 68 12.47 2.67 -6.70
C TYR A 68 13.04 1.64 -7.68
N GLY A 69 12.22 1.27 -8.71
CA GLY A 69 12.63 0.31 -9.74
C GLY A 69 12.92 -1.11 -9.24
N LYS A 70 12.40 -1.47 -8.07
CA LYS A 70 12.51 -2.81 -7.47
C LYS A 70 11.23 -3.65 -7.60
N SER A 71 10.15 -3.05 -8.09
CA SER A 71 8.85 -3.68 -8.31
C SER A 71 8.56 -3.78 -9.80
N SER A 72 7.79 -4.80 -10.19
CA SER A 72 7.27 -4.94 -11.56
C SER A 72 5.98 -4.16 -11.79
N GLU A 73 5.22 -3.90 -10.71
CA GLU A 73 3.89 -3.30 -10.76
C GLU A 73 3.90 -1.83 -10.32
N TYR A 74 4.89 -1.42 -9.51
CA TYR A 74 4.97 -0.09 -8.93
C TYR A 74 6.28 0.62 -9.29
N ASP A 75 6.21 1.91 -9.57
CA ASP A 75 7.40 2.76 -9.79
C ASP A 75 8.22 2.92 -8.51
N GLY A 76 7.56 2.85 -7.34
CA GLY A 76 8.20 2.93 -6.04
C GLY A 76 7.42 2.20 -4.95
N LEU A 77 8.15 1.68 -3.97
CA LEU A 77 7.65 1.08 -2.75
C LEU A 77 8.10 1.91 -1.56
N GLN A 78 7.24 2.07 -0.56
CA GLN A 78 7.56 2.69 0.71
C GLN A 78 7.07 1.80 1.84
N LEU A 79 7.96 1.44 2.75
CA LEU A 79 7.72 0.47 3.80
C LEU A 79 7.99 1.08 5.16
N ALA A 80 7.09 0.82 6.12
CA ALA A 80 7.20 1.32 7.49
C ALA A 80 7.53 0.18 8.46
N PHE A 81 8.46 0.44 9.37
CA PHE A 81 8.89 -0.48 10.42
C PHE A 81 9.21 0.29 11.71
N LYS A 82 9.26 -0.37 12.87
CA LYS A 82 9.62 0.28 14.14
C LYS A 82 11.10 0.65 14.16
N ALA A 83 11.42 1.86 14.59
CA ALA A 83 12.77 2.43 14.56
C ALA A 83 13.83 1.58 15.29
N ASN A 84 13.44 0.89 16.36
CA ASN A 84 14.35 0.09 17.19
C ASN A 84 14.21 -1.43 16.94
N ASP A 85 13.45 -1.83 15.91
CA ASP A 85 13.25 -3.24 15.61
C ASP A 85 14.35 -3.78 14.70
N LYS A 86 15.21 -4.62 15.25
CA LYS A 86 16.31 -5.28 14.50
C LYS A 86 15.81 -6.35 13.51
N LYS A 87 14.55 -6.75 13.59
CA LYS A 87 13.92 -7.69 12.65
C LYS A 87 13.29 -6.95 11.48
N TYR A 88 13.18 -5.62 11.55
CA TYR A 88 12.57 -4.79 10.51
C TYR A 88 11.17 -5.28 10.11
N ILE A 89 10.33 -5.59 11.10
CA ILE A 89 8.96 -6.08 10.85
C ILE A 89 8.14 -4.98 10.17
N ILE A 90 7.42 -5.37 9.12
CA ILE A 90 6.59 -4.48 8.29
C ILE A 90 5.31 -4.11 9.04
N TYR A 91 5.06 -2.81 9.18
CA TYR A 91 3.83 -2.22 9.73
C TYR A 91 3.04 -1.41 8.70
N GLY A 92 3.64 -1.09 7.59
CA GLY A 92 2.99 -0.39 6.49
C GLY A 92 3.69 -0.65 5.17
N ILE A 93 2.92 -0.81 4.10
CA ILE A 93 3.40 -0.95 2.73
C ILE A 93 2.61 0.02 1.86
N ASN A 94 3.29 0.78 1.02
CA ASN A 94 2.68 1.58 -0.04
C ASN A 94 3.40 1.31 -1.35
N GLY A 95 2.65 0.90 -2.37
CA GLY A 95 3.08 0.89 -3.76
C GLY A 95 2.59 2.14 -4.48
N GLY A 96 3.48 2.84 -5.18
CA GLY A 96 3.19 4.07 -5.91
C GLY A 96 3.38 3.92 -7.40
N ILE A 97 2.45 4.46 -8.21
CA ILE A 97 2.54 4.55 -9.67
C ILE A 97 2.40 6.03 -10.04
N PHE A 98 3.32 6.56 -10.85
CA PHE A 98 3.26 7.93 -11.32
C PHE A 98 2.25 8.11 -12.46
N TYR A 99 1.51 9.21 -12.43
CA TYR A 99 0.55 9.56 -13.45
C TYR A 99 0.77 10.99 -13.94
N SER A 100 0.68 11.18 -15.25
CA SER A 100 0.62 12.51 -15.88
C SER A 100 -0.82 12.98 -16.14
N ASP A 101 -1.80 12.12 -15.91
CA ASP A 101 -3.22 12.32 -16.20
C ASP A 101 -4.05 11.84 -15.01
N MET A 102 -4.62 12.78 -14.27
CA MET A 102 -5.42 12.50 -13.09
C MET A 102 -6.70 11.71 -13.39
N GLN A 103 -7.30 11.87 -14.57
CA GLN A 103 -8.49 11.08 -14.93
C GLN A 103 -8.14 9.58 -15.04
N LYS A 104 -6.94 9.27 -15.56
CA LYS A 104 -6.45 7.88 -15.60
C LYS A 104 -6.16 7.34 -14.20
N CYS A 105 -5.57 8.17 -13.33
CA CYS A 105 -5.36 7.82 -11.93
C CYS A 105 -6.69 7.47 -11.24
N GLU A 106 -7.68 8.35 -11.33
CA GLU A 106 -8.99 8.16 -10.71
C GLU A 106 -9.73 6.93 -11.26
N LYS A 107 -9.63 6.67 -12.58
CA LYS A 107 -10.17 5.46 -13.18
C LYS A 107 -9.51 4.19 -12.60
N LYS A 108 -8.18 4.20 -12.44
CA LYS A 108 -7.45 3.08 -11.85
C LYS A 108 -7.78 2.93 -10.37
N LEU A 109 -7.91 4.05 -9.63
CA LEU A 109 -8.38 4.06 -8.24
C LEU A 109 -9.71 3.33 -8.10
N LYS A 110 -10.70 3.69 -8.93
CA LYS A 110 -12.03 3.03 -8.89
C LYS A 110 -11.96 1.53 -9.19
N SER A 111 -11.11 1.10 -10.13
CA SER A 111 -10.90 -0.32 -10.43
C SER A 111 -10.39 -1.07 -9.20
N ILE A 112 -9.30 -0.57 -8.59
CA ILE A 112 -8.69 -1.19 -7.40
C ILE A 112 -9.66 -1.14 -6.21
N SER A 113 -10.38 -0.04 -6.02
CA SER A 113 -11.36 0.10 -4.94
C SER A 113 -12.48 -0.95 -5.04
N ASN A 114 -12.93 -1.26 -6.25
CA ASN A 114 -13.90 -2.33 -6.47
C ASN A 114 -13.33 -3.72 -6.13
N GLU A 115 -12.09 -3.98 -6.48
CA GLU A 115 -11.39 -5.23 -6.14
C GLU A 115 -11.22 -5.37 -4.62
N LEU A 116 -10.75 -4.30 -3.94
CA LEU A 116 -10.65 -4.25 -2.48
C LEU A 116 -12.01 -4.39 -1.79
N SER A 117 -13.08 -3.82 -2.37
CA SER A 117 -14.45 -3.96 -1.86
C SER A 117 -14.95 -5.40 -1.88
N ASN A 118 -14.53 -6.17 -2.88
CA ASN A 118 -14.87 -7.59 -3.00
C ASN A 118 -14.04 -8.45 -2.04
N LEU A 119 -12.80 -8.05 -1.78
CA LEU A 119 -11.90 -8.73 -0.85
C LEU A 119 -12.30 -8.46 0.61
N PHE A 120 -12.45 -7.18 0.97
CA PHE A 120 -12.76 -6.73 2.32
C PHE A 120 -14.27 -6.49 2.52
N LYS A 121 -15.08 -7.54 2.44
CA LYS A 121 -16.56 -7.43 2.51
C LYS A 121 -17.07 -6.86 3.83
N ASN A 122 -16.34 -7.12 4.93
CA ASN A 122 -16.72 -6.70 6.29
C ASN A 122 -16.02 -5.41 6.75
N ALA A 123 -15.15 -4.82 5.92
CA ALA A 123 -14.50 -3.58 6.27
C ALA A 123 -15.51 -2.42 6.34
N GLU A 124 -15.35 -1.53 7.29
CA GLU A 124 -15.93 -0.20 7.21
C GLU A 124 -15.25 0.57 6.08
N LYS A 125 -16.03 1.27 5.26
CA LYS A 125 -15.54 1.85 4.00
C LYS A 125 -15.81 3.33 3.96
N SER A 126 -14.83 4.09 3.47
CA SER A 126 -14.97 5.50 3.17
C SER A 126 -14.48 5.75 1.74
N PHE A 127 -15.36 6.27 0.90
CA PHE A 127 -15.10 6.47 -0.53
C PHE A 127 -15.08 7.94 -0.91
N ASP A 128 -14.33 8.25 -1.99
CA ASP A 128 -14.24 9.58 -2.60
C ASP A 128 -13.84 10.68 -1.59
N VAL A 129 -13.04 10.33 -0.58
CA VAL A 129 -12.58 11.30 0.41
C VAL A 129 -11.58 12.24 -0.24
N LYS A 130 -12.02 13.45 -0.58
CA LYS A 130 -11.18 14.50 -1.13
C LYS A 130 -10.62 15.38 -0.01
N GLN A 131 -9.32 15.51 0.03
CA GLN A 131 -8.61 16.31 1.03
C GLN A 131 -7.55 17.19 0.35
N ILE A 132 -7.44 18.45 0.82
CA ILE A 132 -6.30 19.30 0.45
C ILE A 132 -5.06 18.73 1.11
N HIS A 133 -3.97 18.63 0.33
CA HIS A 133 -2.75 18.02 0.84
C HIS A 133 -2.03 18.99 1.81
N PRO A 134 -1.75 18.59 3.06
CA PRO A 134 -1.22 19.49 4.09
C PRO A 134 0.16 20.08 3.77
N ALA A 135 0.96 19.42 2.91
CA ALA A 135 2.25 19.93 2.46
C ALA A 135 2.13 21.15 1.51
N ASP A 136 0.97 21.35 0.89
CA ASP A 136 0.71 22.48 0.00
C ASP A 136 -0.14 23.56 0.70
N LYS A 137 0.53 24.55 1.26
CA LYS A 137 -0.15 25.65 1.92
C LYS A 137 -0.94 26.57 0.98
N THR A 138 -0.77 26.42 -0.35
CA THR A 138 -1.58 27.15 -1.34
C THR A 138 -2.98 26.56 -1.49
N GLY A 139 -3.21 25.34 -1.01
CA GLY A 139 -4.48 24.63 -1.10
C GLY A 139 -4.82 24.07 -2.48
N LYS A 140 -3.86 24.10 -3.42
CA LYS A 140 -4.08 23.63 -4.80
C LYS A 140 -3.83 22.15 -5.00
N SER A 141 -2.93 21.55 -4.17
CA SER A 141 -2.70 20.10 -4.19
C SER A 141 -3.79 19.38 -3.39
N TYR A 142 -4.29 18.28 -3.93
CA TYR A 142 -5.32 17.48 -3.28
C TYR A 142 -5.09 15.99 -3.47
N ALA A 143 -5.71 15.21 -2.61
CA ALA A 143 -5.80 13.77 -2.77
C ALA A 143 -7.27 13.32 -2.75
N ILE A 144 -7.58 12.28 -3.52
CA ILE A 144 -8.84 11.54 -3.47
C ILE A 144 -8.51 10.13 -3.01
N SER A 145 -9.21 9.61 -2.01
CA SER A 145 -8.90 8.32 -1.40
C SER A 145 -10.16 7.50 -1.16
N ASP A 146 -10.04 6.20 -1.37
CA ASP A 146 -10.96 5.19 -0.85
C ASP A 146 -10.21 4.38 0.23
N VAL A 147 -10.83 4.21 1.39
CA VAL A 147 -10.22 3.57 2.56
C VAL A 147 -11.12 2.47 3.10
N PHE A 148 -10.49 1.38 3.47
CA PHE A 148 -11.11 0.17 4.04
C PHE A 148 -10.54 -0.06 5.43
N PHE A 149 -11.36 0.08 6.45
CA PHE A 149 -10.97 -0.11 7.85
C PHE A 149 -11.31 -1.51 8.31
N LEU A 150 -10.29 -2.23 8.77
CA LEU A 150 -10.40 -3.54 9.39
C LEU A 150 -10.02 -3.45 10.88
N LYS A 151 -10.34 -4.47 11.66
CA LYS A 151 -9.96 -4.51 13.09
C LYS A 151 -8.44 -4.49 13.30
N THR A 152 -7.68 -5.03 12.35
CA THR A 152 -6.22 -5.20 12.43
C THR A 152 -5.44 -4.12 11.68
N GLY A 153 -6.13 -3.25 10.92
CA GLY A 153 -5.47 -2.21 10.15
C GLY A 153 -6.34 -1.58 9.09
N SER A 154 -5.74 -1.03 8.06
CA SER A 154 -6.47 -0.47 6.92
C SER A 154 -5.80 -0.76 5.59
N ALA A 155 -6.61 -0.85 4.54
CA ALA A 155 -6.17 -0.76 3.15
C ALA A 155 -6.69 0.53 2.53
N SER A 156 -5.94 1.11 1.61
CA SER A 156 -6.36 2.34 0.93
C SER A 156 -5.84 2.40 -0.49
N VAL A 157 -6.60 3.07 -1.34
CA VAL A 157 -6.13 3.50 -2.65
C VAL A 157 -6.34 5.01 -2.75
N ARG A 158 -5.33 5.73 -3.25
CA ARG A 158 -5.30 7.19 -3.23
C ARG A 158 -4.69 7.72 -4.51
N CYS A 159 -5.34 8.69 -5.14
CA CYS A 159 -4.75 9.56 -6.17
C CYS A 159 -4.36 10.90 -5.56
N THR A 160 -3.13 11.33 -5.77
CA THR A 160 -2.64 12.65 -5.35
C THR A 160 -2.33 13.50 -6.56
N ASN A 161 -2.93 14.69 -6.62
CA ASN A 161 -2.64 15.74 -7.60
C ASN A 161 -1.79 16.82 -6.92
N TRP A 162 -0.60 17.04 -7.44
CA TRP A 162 0.30 18.08 -6.95
C TRP A 162 0.17 19.37 -7.77
N SER A 163 0.14 20.51 -7.12
CA SER A 163 0.23 21.78 -7.81
C SER A 163 1.59 21.92 -8.50
N ASN A 164 1.65 22.66 -9.62
CA ASN A 164 2.90 22.92 -10.33
C ASN A 164 3.98 23.50 -9.41
N GLU A 165 3.59 24.34 -8.44
CA GLU A 165 4.49 24.95 -7.48
C GLU A 165 5.17 23.88 -6.59
N ILE A 166 4.40 22.92 -6.06
CA ILE A 166 4.90 21.80 -5.26
C ILE A 166 5.77 20.88 -6.12
N SER A 167 5.32 20.54 -7.31
CA SER A 167 6.08 19.68 -8.24
C SER A 167 7.43 20.30 -8.60
N LEU A 168 7.49 21.59 -8.90
CA LEU A 168 8.74 22.29 -9.21
C LEU A 168 9.66 22.41 -7.98
N LYS A 169 9.08 22.64 -6.79
CA LYS A 169 9.86 22.87 -5.58
C LYS A 169 10.47 21.58 -5.01
N TYR A 170 9.73 20.48 -5.06
CA TYR A 170 10.10 19.23 -4.39
C TYR A 170 10.35 18.05 -5.34
N GLY A 171 10.12 18.21 -6.65
CA GLY A 171 10.20 17.13 -7.62
C GLY A 171 9.10 16.08 -7.49
N TRP A 172 7.98 16.43 -6.83
CA TRP A 172 6.89 15.48 -6.63
C TRP A 172 6.00 15.39 -7.86
N SER A 173 5.62 14.16 -8.21
CA SER A 173 4.76 13.86 -9.34
C SER A 173 3.40 13.35 -8.87
N ASP A 174 2.36 13.63 -9.68
CA ASP A 174 1.04 13.04 -9.48
C ASP A 174 1.16 11.53 -9.43
N ASN A 175 0.42 10.91 -8.53
CA ASN A 175 0.58 9.48 -8.32
C ASN A 175 -0.71 8.82 -7.81
N LEU A 176 -0.81 7.52 -8.10
CA LEU A 176 -1.67 6.58 -7.40
C LEU A 176 -0.84 5.87 -6.34
N ARG A 177 -1.39 5.71 -5.15
CA ARG A 177 -0.82 4.86 -4.10
C ARG A 177 -1.83 3.81 -3.69
N VAL A 178 -1.38 2.56 -3.60
CA VAL A 178 -2.09 1.46 -2.95
C VAL A 178 -1.33 1.14 -1.69
N GLY A 179 -2.01 1.12 -0.55
CA GLY A 179 -1.31 0.92 0.72
C GLY A 179 -2.09 0.07 1.70
N ILE A 180 -1.35 -0.64 2.52
CA ILE A 180 -1.84 -1.38 3.69
C ILE A 180 -1.07 -0.93 4.93
N LYS A 181 -1.77 -0.87 6.07
CA LYS A 181 -1.19 -0.43 7.33
C LYS A 181 -1.73 -1.26 8.48
N ALA A 182 -0.84 -1.71 9.35
CA ALA A 182 -1.24 -2.27 10.65
C ALA A 182 -1.95 -1.20 11.50
N LYS A 183 -2.87 -1.64 12.36
CA LYS A 183 -3.60 -0.72 13.25
C LYS A 183 -2.66 0.15 14.08
N GLU A 184 -1.60 -0.42 14.64
CA GLU A 184 -0.62 0.33 15.45
C GLU A 184 0.06 1.45 14.68
N TYR A 185 0.36 1.23 13.40
CA TYR A 185 0.95 2.26 12.54
C TYR A 185 -0.09 3.31 12.13
N ASN A 186 -1.32 2.89 11.84
CA ASN A 186 -2.44 3.80 11.58
C ASN A 186 -2.70 4.75 12.76
N ASP A 187 -2.76 4.20 13.99
CA ASP A 187 -3.04 4.97 15.20
C ASP A 187 -1.91 5.96 15.54
N TRP A 188 -0.70 5.74 15.05
CA TRP A 188 0.45 6.61 15.22
C TRP A 188 0.48 7.77 14.21
N LEU A 189 -0.07 7.59 13.02
CA LEU A 189 -0.14 8.65 12.00
C LEU A 189 -1.11 9.77 12.43
N PRO A 190 -0.83 11.05 12.10
CA PRO A 190 -1.67 12.19 12.42
C PRO A 190 -3.00 12.20 11.68
#